data_577dfeead32a5de5b4c91ba106837408
#
_entry.id   577dfeead32a5de5b4c91ba106837408
#
_cell.length_a   1.000
_cell.length_b   1.000
_cell.length_c   1.000
_cell.angle_alpha   90.00
_cell.angle_beta   90.00
_cell.angle_gamma   90.00
#
_symmetry.space_group_name_H-M   'P 1'
#
loop_
_entity.id
_entity.type
_entity.pdbx_description
1 polymer ?
#
loop_
_entity_poly.entity_id
_entity_poly.type
_entity_poly.pdbx_seq_one_letter_code
_entity_poly.pdbx_strand_id
1 'polypeptide(L)'
;LLVTVLVVALVGSFVYSLVTNVHPDYTIALVTSYSMPETGLNQLEECITPYADDRNGDGKVVVSVVNYVFSDGADVDYTEQEASMVRFMADASSNEVMIYLHDEGAFDALKSNLGGFFQYNDGTAMSEDAKDFENAMISWDDVAAFAKFQPRTEEGELYTAEVLSELYSRLRVSCRAAEGSSIEGKEKDMAYH
;
A
#
# COMPACT_ATOMS: atom_id res chain seq x y z
N LEU A 1 30.54 19.12 32.57
CA LEU A 1 29.12 19.05 32.94
C LEU A 1 28.18 19.38 31.76
N LEU A 2 28.35 20.55 31.12
CA LEU A 2 27.49 20.98 29.99
C LEU A 2 27.54 20.01 28.81
N VAL A 3 28.73 19.58 28.40
CA VAL A 3 28.95 18.64 27.29
C VAL A 3 28.34 17.27 27.62
N THR A 4 28.46 16.82 28.86
CA THR A 4 27.89 15.52 29.29
C THR A 4 26.36 15.54 29.20
N VAL A 5 25.72 16.64 29.63
CA VAL A 5 24.26 16.81 29.54
C VAL A 5 23.80 16.85 28.09
N LEU A 6 24.54 17.50 27.21
CA LEU A 6 24.21 17.61 25.78
C LEU A 6 24.33 16.25 25.10
N VAL A 7 25.37 15.46 25.41
CA VAL A 7 25.54 14.09 24.89
C VAL A 7 24.41 13.16 25.37
N VAL A 8 24.05 13.23 26.65
CA VAL A 8 22.94 12.42 27.18
C VAL A 8 21.61 12.82 26.53
N ALA A 9 21.36 14.11 26.30
CA ALA A 9 20.15 14.58 25.62
C ALA A 9 20.10 14.11 24.15
N LEU A 10 21.23 14.17 23.42
CA LEU A 10 21.30 13.67 22.04
C LEU A 10 21.11 12.15 21.97
N VAL A 11 21.76 11.40 22.81
CA VAL A 11 21.59 9.93 22.88
C VAL A 11 20.18 9.57 23.29
N GLY A 12 19.61 10.25 24.29
CA GLY A 12 18.22 10.07 24.72
C GLY A 12 17.22 10.38 23.62
N SER A 13 17.43 11.48 22.87
CA SER A 13 16.60 11.85 21.71
C SER A 13 16.71 10.83 20.58
N PHE A 14 17.91 10.33 20.32
CA PHE A 14 18.14 9.30 19.31
C PHE A 14 17.47 7.98 19.68
N VAL A 15 17.66 7.51 20.90
CA VAL A 15 17.00 6.31 21.42
C VAL A 15 15.48 6.48 21.44
N TYR A 16 14.98 7.64 21.86
CA TYR A 16 13.55 7.96 21.81
C TYR A 16 13.01 7.90 20.38
N SER A 17 13.72 8.47 19.40
CA SER A 17 13.36 8.41 17.98
C SER A 17 13.34 6.97 17.45
N LEU A 18 14.30 6.13 17.81
CA LEU A 18 14.32 4.72 17.42
C LEU A 18 13.16 3.90 18.01
N VAL A 19 12.72 4.23 19.23
CA VAL A 19 11.63 3.51 19.91
C VAL A 19 10.26 4.02 19.48
N THR A 20 10.15 5.30 19.10
CA THR A 20 8.87 5.92 18.72
C THR A 20 8.60 5.93 17.23
N ASN A 21 9.62 5.80 16.37
CA ASN A 21 9.41 5.59 14.94
C ASN A 21 8.88 4.17 14.73
N VAL A 22 7.61 4.09 14.49
CA VAL A 22 6.98 2.85 14.04
C VAL A 22 7.37 2.64 12.58
N HIS A 23 8.14 1.57 12.32
CA HIS A 23 8.41 1.12 10.97
C HIS A 23 7.38 0.04 10.63
N PRO A 24 6.52 0.25 9.63
CA PRO A 24 5.56 -0.77 9.21
C PRO A 24 6.29 -2.04 8.77
N ASP A 25 5.73 -3.21 9.10
CA ASP A 25 6.17 -4.50 8.55
C ASP A 25 5.74 -4.64 7.10
N TYR A 26 4.57 -4.04 6.78
CA TYR A 26 4.00 -4.02 5.44
C TYR A 26 3.48 -2.63 5.12
N THR A 27 3.85 -2.13 3.95
CA THR A 27 3.24 -0.94 3.35
C THR A 27 2.47 -1.37 2.10
N ILE A 28 1.17 -1.07 2.09
CA ILE A 28 0.27 -1.39 0.99
C ILE A 28 -0.11 -0.10 0.28
N ALA A 29 0.05 -0.06 -1.04
CA ALA A 29 -0.43 1.06 -1.84
C ALA A 29 -1.92 0.87 -2.16
N LEU A 30 -2.73 1.82 -1.77
CA LEU A 30 -4.11 1.95 -2.23
C LEU A 30 -4.17 3.02 -3.32
N VAL A 31 -4.37 2.60 -4.55
CA VAL A 31 -4.31 3.43 -5.76
C VAL A 31 -5.72 3.59 -6.31
N THR A 32 -6.34 4.72 -6.08
CA THR A 32 -7.76 4.94 -6.36
C THR A 32 -8.01 6.24 -7.10
N SER A 33 -9.15 6.31 -7.79
CA SER A 33 -9.64 7.52 -8.44
C SER A 33 -10.30 8.50 -7.45
N TYR A 34 -10.34 8.15 -6.18
CA TYR A 34 -10.92 8.94 -5.10
C TYR A 34 -10.03 8.90 -3.85
N SER A 35 -10.14 9.90 -3.00
CA SER A 35 -9.46 9.92 -1.69
C SER A 35 -10.25 9.12 -0.67
N MET A 36 -9.59 8.16 -0.02
CA MET A 36 -10.19 7.40 1.07
C MET A 36 -10.01 8.17 2.39
N PRO A 37 -11.05 8.32 3.21
CA PRO A 37 -10.92 8.91 4.54
C PRO A 37 -9.94 8.13 5.42
N GLU A 38 -9.23 8.83 6.32
CA GLU A 38 -8.26 8.23 7.24
C GLU A 38 -8.87 7.10 8.09
N THR A 39 -10.14 7.27 8.50
CA THR A 39 -10.88 6.21 9.21
C THR A 39 -11.01 4.93 8.39
N GLY A 40 -11.23 5.04 7.07
CA GLY A 40 -11.29 3.91 6.15
C GLY A 40 -9.92 3.23 5.98
N LEU A 41 -8.84 4.01 5.89
CA LEU A 41 -7.47 3.49 5.81
C LEU A 41 -7.12 2.70 7.08
N ASN A 42 -7.37 3.27 8.26
CA ASN A 42 -7.12 2.62 9.54
C ASN A 42 -7.90 1.30 9.69
N GLN A 43 -9.16 1.27 9.28
CA GLN A 43 -9.97 0.05 9.32
C GLN A 43 -9.46 -1.03 8.35
N LEU A 44 -8.90 -0.62 7.21
CA LEU A 44 -8.27 -1.52 6.26
C LEU A 44 -6.98 -2.12 6.84
N GLU A 45 -6.15 -1.30 7.48
CA GLU A 45 -4.95 -1.73 8.22
C GLU A 45 -5.31 -2.74 9.31
N GLU A 46 -6.32 -2.45 10.14
CA GLU A 46 -6.82 -3.34 11.18
C GLU A 46 -7.33 -4.67 10.62
N CYS A 47 -7.95 -4.66 9.45
CA CYS A 47 -8.45 -5.86 8.79
C CYS A 47 -7.33 -6.77 8.29
N ILE A 48 -6.23 -6.19 7.81
CA ILE A 48 -5.10 -6.90 7.22
C ILE A 48 -4.12 -7.40 8.31
N THR A 49 -3.92 -6.62 9.36
CA THR A 49 -2.95 -6.91 10.44
C THR A 49 -2.99 -8.36 10.96
N PRO A 50 -4.14 -9.03 11.17
CA PRO A 50 -4.19 -10.42 11.63
C PRO A 50 -3.57 -11.46 10.67
N TYR A 51 -3.31 -11.07 9.43
CA TYR A 51 -2.72 -11.91 8.38
C TYR A 51 -1.25 -11.58 8.12
N ALA A 52 -0.71 -10.57 8.81
CA ALA A 52 0.66 -10.10 8.67
C ALA A 52 1.55 -10.66 9.79
N ASP A 53 2.85 -10.73 9.51
CA ASP A 53 3.88 -11.17 10.44
C ASP A 53 4.75 -9.99 10.91
N ASP A 54 5.35 -10.10 12.10
CA ASP A 54 6.37 -9.18 12.58
C ASP A 54 7.67 -9.42 11.79
N ARG A 55 7.90 -8.60 10.77
CA ARG A 55 9.04 -8.75 9.85
C ARG A 55 10.28 -8.01 10.33
N ASN A 56 10.10 -6.89 11.00
CA ASN A 56 11.20 -6.09 11.51
C ASN A 56 11.73 -6.59 12.86
N GLY A 57 11.03 -7.54 13.52
CA GLY A 57 11.43 -8.20 14.75
C GLY A 57 11.32 -7.31 15.99
N ASP A 58 10.49 -6.27 15.96
CA ASP A 58 10.31 -5.34 17.08
C ASP A 58 9.24 -5.82 18.09
N GLY A 59 8.58 -6.95 17.83
CA GLY A 59 7.55 -7.56 18.66
C GLY A 59 6.15 -6.99 18.44
N LYS A 60 5.95 -6.24 17.36
CA LYS A 60 4.65 -5.71 16.93
C LYS A 60 4.44 -6.05 15.48
N VAL A 61 3.19 -6.16 15.07
CA VAL A 61 2.79 -6.27 13.66
C VAL A 61 2.12 -4.97 13.26
N VAL A 62 2.70 -4.26 12.30
CA VAL A 62 2.20 -2.98 11.82
C VAL A 62 2.02 -3.02 10.31
N VAL A 63 0.79 -2.85 9.86
CA VAL A 63 0.44 -2.66 8.45
C VAL A 63 0.12 -1.19 8.24
N SER A 64 0.65 -0.60 7.18
CA SER A 64 0.33 0.77 6.77
C SER A 64 -0.28 0.77 5.38
N VAL A 65 -1.38 1.47 5.20
CA VAL A 65 -2.03 1.68 3.90
C VAL A 65 -1.87 3.12 3.47
N VAL A 66 -1.23 3.33 2.33
CA VAL A 66 -1.00 4.66 1.76
C VAL A 66 -1.88 4.86 0.55
N ASN A 67 -2.75 5.87 0.58
CA ASN A 67 -3.63 6.19 -0.54
C ASN A 67 -2.94 7.14 -1.53
N TYR A 68 -2.93 6.73 -2.80
CA TYR A 68 -2.50 7.52 -3.96
C TYR A 68 -3.73 7.76 -4.84
N VAL A 69 -4.01 9.03 -5.13
CA VAL A 69 -5.20 9.40 -5.89
C VAL A 69 -4.82 9.77 -7.32
N PHE A 70 -5.41 9.06 -8.28
CA PHE A 70 -5.26 9.32 -9.71
C PHE A 70 -6.64 9.37 -10.35
N SER A 71 -7.10 10.56 -10.67
CA SER A 71 -8.39 10.78 -11.30
C SER A 71 -8.20 11.34 -12.71
N ASP A 72 -9.02 10.89 -13.63
CA ASP A 72 -9.12 11.43 -15.01
C ASP A 72 -10.32 12.40 -15.18
N GLY A 73 -11.00 12.71 -14.07
CA GLY A 73 -12.19 13.57 -14.06
C GLY A 73 -11.93 15.03 -14.44
N ALA A 74 -12.98 15.73 -14.80
CA ALA A 74 -12.92 17.14 -15.21
C ALA A 74 -12.56 18.11 -14.06
N ASP A 75 -12.72 17.67 -12.80
CA ASP A 75 -12.48 18.46 -11.57
C ASP A 75 -11.18 18.05 -10.87
N VAL A 76 -10.19 17.59 -11.61
CA VAL A 76 -8.91 17.13 -11.05
C VAL A 76 -8.11 18.30 -10.50
N ASP A 77 -7.69 18.22 -9.24
CA ASP A 77 -6.61 19.06 -8.72
C ASP A 77 -5.26 18.53 -9.23
N TYR A 78 -4.76 19.17 -10.29
CA TYR A 78 -3.48 18.77 -10.90
C TYR A 78 -2.31 18.82 -9.92
N THR A 79 -2.35 19.71 -8.92
CA THR A 79 -1.28 19.82 -7.92
C THR A 79 -1.27 18.60 -7.00
N GLU A 80 -2.46 18.15 -6.58
CA GLU A 80 -2.62 16.94 -5.78
C GLU A 80 -2.23 15.69 -6.57
N GLN A 81 -2.62 15.63 -7.84
CA GLN A 81 -2.26 14.51 -8.72
C GLN A 81 -0.76 14.44 -9.00
N GLU A 82 -0.08 15.57 -9.23
CA GLU A 82 1.38 15.61 -9.37
C GLU A 82 2.07 15.17 -8.09
N ALA A 83 1.61 15.62 -6.92
CA ALA A 83 2.14 15.21 -5.64
C ALA A 83 1.95 13.71 -5.39
N SER A 84 0.77 13.17 -5.70
CA SER A 84 0.48 11.72 -5.65
C SER A 84 1.39 10.93 -6.58
N MET A 85 1.63 11.41 -7.81
CA MET A 85 2.52 10.75 -8.77
C MET A 85 3.97 10.71 -8.27
N VAL A 86 4.50 11.83 -7.79
CA VAL A 86 5.87 11.91 -7.27
C VAL A 86 6.04 10.94 -6.08
N ARG A 87 5.08 10.96 -5.15
CA ARG A 87 5.09 10.06 -4.00
C ARG A 87 4.99 8.60 -4.43
N PHE A 88 4.02 8.28 -5.30
CA PHE A 88 3.84 6.92 -5.83
C PHE A 88 5.13 6.39 -6.48
N MET A 89 5.77 7.18 -7.34
CA MET A 89 7.00 6.78 -8.01
C MET A 89 8.17 6.57 -7.05
N ALA A 90 8.27 7.40 -6.00
CA ALA A 90 9.29 7.26 -4.96
C ALA A 90 9.08 5.96 -4.18
N ASP A 91 7.86 5.71 -3.71
CA ASP A 91 7.51 4.54 -2.91
C ASP A 91 7.53 3.26 -3.75
N ALA A 92 7.11 3.32 -5.02
CA ALA A 92 7.22 2.21 -5.97
C ALA A 92 8.68 1.85 -6.31
N SER A 93 9.60 2.82 -6.24
CA SER A 93 11.03 2.59 -6.44
C SER A 93 11.72 2.04 -5.20
N SER A 94 11.09 2.17 -4.03
CA SER A 94 11.58 1.57 -2.79
C SER A 94 11.23 0.07 -2.75
N ASN A 95 11.87 -0.64 -1.83
CA ASN A 95 11.55 -2.05 -1.59
C ASN A 95 10.42 -2.24 -0.56
N GLU A 96 9.74 -1.16 -0.18
CA GLU A 96 8.81 -1.15 0.94
C GLU A 96 7.38 -1.48 0.51
N VAL A 97 7.01 -1.15 -0.75
CA VAL A 97 5.66 -1.35 -1.26
C VAL A 97 5.64 -2.46 -2.31
N MET A 98 5.04 -3.58 -1.95
CA MET A 98 4.97 -4.78 -2.78
C MET A 98 3.55 -5.17 -3.17
N ILE A 99 2.55 -4.73 -2.39
CA ILE A 99 1.15 -5.04 -2.57
C ILE A 99 0.41 -3.76 -2.96
N TYR A 100 -0.37 -3.85 -4.02
CA TYR A 100 -1.12 -2.76 -4.60
C TYR A 100 -2.60 -3.11 -4.65
N LEU A 101 -3.41 -2.29 -3.98
CA LEU A 101 -4.86 -2.29 -4.13
C LEU A 101 -5.20 -1.16 -5.11
N HIS A 102 -5.91 -1.43 -6.17
CA HIS A 102 -6.21 -0.40 -7.16
C HIS A 102 -7.61 -0.54 -7.74
N ASP A 103 -8.25 0.58 -8.04
CA ASP A 103 -9.45 0.62 -8.87
C ASP A 103 -9.12 0.70 -10.37
N GLU A 104 -10.11 0.46 -11.21
CA GLU A 104 -9.95 0.44 -12.66
C GLU A 104 -9.52 1.81 -13.22
N GLY A 105 -10.11 2.91 -12.71
CA GLY A 105 -9.83 4.26 -13.21
C GLY A 105 -8.40 4.70 -12.91
N ALA A 106 -7.94 4.53 -11.67
CA ALA A 106 -6.58 4.85 -11.29
C ALA A 106 -5.56 3.93 -11.98
N PHE A 107 -5.88 2.64 -12.14
CA PHE A 107 -5.04 1.70 -12.87
C PHE A 107 -4.88 2.11 -14.32
N ASP A 108 -5.97 2.48 -15.00
CA ASP A 108 -5.94 2.92 -16.40
C ASP A 108 -5.09 4.17 -16.62
N ALA A 109 -5.04 5.07 -15.66
CA ALA A 109 -4.17 6.23 -15.69
C ALA A 109 -2.67 5.87 -15.60
N LEU A 110 -2.33 4.75 -14.94
CA LEU A 110 -0.95 4.35 -14.67
C LEU A 110 -0.43 3.22 -15.57
N LYS A 111 -1.30 2.40 -16.13
CA LYS A 111 -0.93 1.13 -16.82
C LYS A 111 0.13 1.28 -17.91
N SER A 112 0.18 2.43 -18.59
CA SER A 112 1.20 2.70 -19.59
C SER A 112 2.62 2.76 -19.05
N ASN A 113 2.78 2.97 -17.74
CA ASN A 113 4.06 3.09 -17.06
C ASN A 113 4.38 1.86 -16.19
N LEU A 114 3.50 0.84 -16.20
CA LEU A 114 3.59 -0.33 -15.31
C LEU A 114 4.00 -1.61 -16.03
N GLY A 115 4.45 -1.52 -17.31
CA GLY A 115 5.01 -2.67 -18.03
C GLY A 115 6.18 -3.30 -17.27
N GLY A 116 6.12 -4.61 -17.01
CA GLY A 116 7.13 -5.33 -16.23
C GLY A 116 7.13 -5.03 -14.72
N PHE A 117 6.18 -4.23 -14.23
CA PHE A 117 6.14 -3.85 -12.82
C PHE A 117 5.50 -4.92 -11.92
N PHE A 118 4.46 -5.58 -12.41
CA PHE A 118 3.74 -6.60 -11.66
C PHE A 118 4.18 -8.02 -11.99
N GLN A 119 3.85 -8.95 -11.14
CA GLN A 119 3.91 -10.38 -11.41
C GLN A 119 2.52 -10.94 -11.69
N TYR A 120 2.48 -12.00 -12.49
CA TYR A 120 1.28 -12.79 -12.70
C TYR A 120 0.87 -13.52 -11.39
N ASN A 121 -0.38 -13.98 -11.34
CA ASN A 121 -0.91 -14.73 -10.21
C ASN A 121 -0.20 -16.08 -9.95
N ASP A 122 0.60 -16.55 -10.90
CA ASP A 122 1.47 -17.71 -10.74
C ASP A 122 2.88 -17.38 -10.22
N GLY A 123 3.15 -16.10 -9.92
CA GLY A 123 4.40 -15.60 -9.39
C GLY A 123 5.46 -15.26 -10.43
N THR A 124 5.20 -15.47 -11.73
CA THR A 124 6.15 -15.07 -12.78
C THR A 124 6.06 -13.57 -13.07
N ALA A 125 7.20 -12.93 -13.35
CA ALA A 125 7.23 -11.51 -13.68
C ALA A 125 6.55 -11.24 -15.04
N MET A 126 5.78 -10.17 -15.11
CA MET A 126 5.23 -9.68 -16.38
C MET A 126 6.34 -9.09 -17.24
N SER A 127 6.27 -9.28 -18.55
CA SER A 127 7.18 -8.58 -19.47
C SER A 127 6.80 -7.09 -19.62
N GLU A 128 7.76 -6.26 -20.02
CA GLU A 128 7.51 -4.83 -20.27
C GLU A 128 6.42 -4.57 -21.33
N ASP A 129 6.28 -5.48 -22.28
CA ASP A 129 5.29 -5.40 -23.37
C ASP A 129 3.96 -6.10 -23.05
N ALA A 130 3.83 -6.71 -21.88
CA ALA A 130 2.62 -7.42 -21.47
C ALA A 130 1.42 -6.47 -21.39
N LYS A 131 0.26 -6.97 -21.84
CA LYS A 131 -1.01 -6.22 -21.85
C LYS A 131 -2.15 -6.97 -21.19
N ASP A 132 -1.89 -8.18 -20.75
CA ASP A 132 -2.83 -9.11 -20.09
C ASP A 132 -2.79 -8.96 -18.57
N PHE A 133 -2.91 -7.71 -18.12
CA PHE A 133 -2.86 -7.35 -16.69
C PHE A 133 -3.91 -8.07 -15.82
N GLU A 134 -5.00 -8.53 -16.43
CA GLU A 134 -6.03 -9.31 -15.74
C GLU A 134 -5.48 -10.59 -15.12
N ASN A 135 -4.38 -11.15 -15.66
CA ASN A 135 -3.71 -12.32 -15.10
C ASN A 135 -2.75 -11.98 -13.94
N ALA A 136 -2.52 -10.70 -13.67
CA ALA A 136 -1.73 -10.18 -12.56
C ALA A 136 -2.60 -9.53 -11.47
N MET A 137 -3.92 -9.74 -11.51
CA MET A 137 -4.89 -9.14 -10.63
C MET A 137 -5.75 -10.20 -9.95
N ILE A 138 -5.95 -10.03 -8.64
CA ILE A 138 -6.88 -10.82 -7.85
C ILE A 138 -8.05 -9.92 -7.46
N SER A 139 -9.27 -10.42 -7.56
CA SER A 139 -10.45 -9.67 -7.11
C SER A 139 -10.40 -9.47 -5.60
N TRP A 140 -10.85 -8.31 -5.12
CA TRP A 140 -11.06 -8.05 -3.71
C TRP A 140 -11.83 -9.16 -2.99
N ASP A 141 -12.88 -9.68 -3.64
CA ASP A 141 -13.75 -10.70 -3.06
C ASP A 141 -13.05 -12.06 -2.87
N ASP A 142 -11.95 -12.30 -3.59
CA ASP A 142 -11.18 -13.54 -3.52
C ASP A 142 -10.08 -13.50 -2.45
N VAL A 143 -9.87 -12.33 -1.80
CA VAL A 143 -8.85 -12.15 -0.76
C VAL A 143 -9.46 -12.38 0.61
N ALA A 144 -9.01 -13.43 1.31
CA ALA A 144 -9.58 -13.87 2.59
C ALA A 144 -9.56 -12.79 3.69
N ALA A 145 -8.57 -11.90 3.68
CA ALA A 145 -8.48 -10.77 4.60
C ALA A 145 -9.68 -9.83 4.45
N PHE A 146 -10.14 -9.61 3.23
CA PHE A 146 -11.20 -8.64 2.94
C PHE A 146 -12.61 -9.21 3.10
N ALA A 147 -12.77 -10.52 3.12
CA ALA A 147 -14.07 -11.16 3.33
C ALA A 147 -14.76 -10.76 4.66
N LYS A 148 -13.98 -10.28 5.63
CA LYS A 148 -14.46 -9.82 6.95
C LYS A 148 -14.43 -8.29 7.09
N PHE A 149 -14.02 -7.58 6.06
CA PHE A 149 -13.91 -6.13 6.10
C PHE A 149 -15.30 -5.50 6.16
N GLN A 150 -15.56 -4.75 7.23
CA GLN A 150 -16.82 -4.06 7.47
C GLN A 150 -16.52 -2.62 7.91
N PRO A 151 -16.18 -1.75 6.98
CA PRO A 151 -15.82 -0.38 7.32
C PRO A 151 -17.01 0.38 7.88
N ARG A 152 -16.70 1.36 8.71
CA ARG A 152 -17.66 2.23 9.38
C ARG A 152 -17.43 3.66 9.00
N THR A 153 -18.49 4.45 9.04
CA THR A 153 -18.42 5.91 8.92
C THR A 153 -17.68 6.51 10.12
N GLU A 154 -17.39 7.80 10.06
CA GLU A 154 -16.81 8.53 11.21
C GLU A 154 -17.71 8.48 12.45
N GLU A 155 -19.03 8.40 12.26
CA GLU A 155 -20.02 8.24 13.32
C GLU A 155 -20.10 6.79 13.86
N GLY A 156 -19.36 5.84 13.26
CA GLY A 156 -19.29 4.44 13.67
C GLY A 156 -20.40 3.56 13.09
N GLU A 157 -21.20 4.07 12.16
CA GLU A 157 -22.23 3.30 11.47
C GLU A 157 -21.60 2.42 10.37
N LEU A 158 -22.17 1.25 10.12
CA LEU A 158 -21.75 0.39 9.00
C LEU A 158 -22.16 1.02 7.68
N TYR A 159 -21.27 0.98 6.70
CA TYR A 159 -21.64 1.31 5.32
C TYR A 159 -22.69 0.32 4.79
N THR A 160 -23.59 0.82 3.95
CA THR A 160 -24.56 -0.05 3.27
C THR A 160 -23.85 -0.97 2.28
N ALA A 161 -24.46 -2.14 2.00
CA ALA A 161 -23.91 -3.09 1.04
C ALA A 161 -23.70 -2.47 -0.37
N GLU A 162 -24.54 -1.49 -0.74
CA GLU A 162 -24.42 -0.77 -2.00
C GLU A 162 -23.14 0.08 -2.04
N VAL A 163 -22.87 0.86 -0.99
CA VAL A 163 -21.65 1.68 -0.88
C VAL A 163 -20.40 0.78 -0.82
N LEU A 164 -20.45 -0.33 -0.07
CA LEU A 164 -19.34 -1.29 -0.03
C LEU A 164 -19.06 -1.88 -1.41
N SER A 165 -20.11 -2.27 -2.13
CA SER A 165 -19.98 -2.79 -3.49
C SER A 165 -19.40 -1.74 -4.44
N GLU A 166 -19.77 -0.49 -4.29
CA GLU A 166 -19.27 0.57 -5.15
C GLU A 166 -17.81 0.93 -4.89
N LEU A 167 -17.42 1.01 -3.62
CA LEU A 167 -16.07 1.47 -3.25
C LEU A 167 -15.03 0.34 -3.24
N TYR A 168 -15.41 -0.84 -2.78
CA TYR A 168 -14.43 -1.90 -2.48
C TYR A 168 -14.49 -3.09 -3.42
N SER A 169 -15.66 -3.55 -3.88
CA SER A 169 -15.73 -4.72 -4.77
C SER A 169 -15.09 -4.49 -6.15
N ARG A 170 -14.84 -3.24 -6.52
CA ARG A 170 -14.13 -2.86 -7.74
C ARG A 170 -12.62 -2.89 -7.58
N LEU A 171 -12.11 -2.98 -6.35
CA LEU A 171 -10.69 -3.05 -6.10
C LEU A 171 -10.11 -4.38 -6.58
N ARG A 172 -8.90 -4.30 -7.07
CA ARG A 172 -8.07 -5.43 -7.46
C ARG A 172 -6.77 -5.39 -6.68
N VAL A 173 -6.23 -6.55 -6.43
CA VAL A 173 -4.96 -6.73 -5.73
C VAL A 173 -3.93 -7.18 -6.74
N SER A 174 -2.79 -6.51 -6.79
CA SER A 174 -1.64 -6.89 -7.61
C SER A 174 -0.38 -6.88 -6.75
N CYS A 175 0.57 -7.74 -7.09
CA CYS A 175 1.87 -7.79 -6.44
C CYS A 175 2.95 -7.32 -7.42
N ARG A 176 3.93 -6.58 -6.90
CA ARG A 176 5.09 -6.15 -7.66
C ARG A 176 5.98 -7.35 -7.99
N ALA A 177 6.53 -7.38 -9.22
CA ALA A 177 7.54 -8.36 -9.60
C ALA A 177 8.87 -8.08 -8.91
N ALA A 178 9.51 -9.11 -8.35
CA ALA A 178 10.87 -9.04 -7.86
C ALA A 178 11.89 -9.31 -8.97
N GLU A 179 11.60 -10.27 -9.84
CA GLU A 179 12.47 -10.67 -10.94
C GLU A 179 12.73 -9.50 -11.90
N GLY A 180 14.01 -9.29 -12.25
CA GLY A 180 14.42 -8.19 -13.12
C GLY A 180 14.36 -6.78 -12.50
N SER A 181 14.03 -6.67 -11.23
CA SER A 181 13.95 -5.39 -10.50
C SER A 181 15.10 -5.22 -9.51
N SER A 182 15.20 -4.03 -8.90
CA SER A 182 16.20 -3.76 -7.85
C SER A 182 15.98 -4.56 -6.56
N ILE A 183 14.88 -5.28 -6.48
CA ILE A 183 14.48 -6.10 -5.33
C ILE A 183 14.71 -7.60 -5.55
N GLU A 184 15.17 -8.00 -6.73
CA GLU A 184 15.50 -9.39 -7.02
C GLU A 184 16.53 -9.95 -6.03
N GLY A 185 16.25 -11.13 -5.51
CA GLY A 185 17.09 -11.78 -4.48
C GLY A 185 16.85 -11.30 -3.05
N LYS A 186 15.94 -10.34 -2.85
CA LYS A 186 15.52 -9.83 -1.53
C LYS A 186 14.11 -10.27 -1.16
N GLU A 187 13.53 -11.21 -1.88
CA GLU A 187 12.14 -11.65 -1.75
C GLU A 187 11.82 -12.16 -0.35
N LYS A 188 12.83 -12.71 0.35
CA LYS A 188 12.65 -13.18 1.74
C LYS A 188 12.48 -12.06 2.75
N ASP A 189 12.96 -10.87 2.39
CA ASP A 189 12.88 -9.67 3.24
C ASP A 189 11.64 -8.84 2.89
N MET A 190 10.83 -9.31 1.93
CA MET A 190 9.70 -8.59 1.38
C MET A 190 8.36 -9.27 1.65
N ALA A 191 7.27 -8.49 1.59
CA ALA A 191 5.91 -8.91 1.89
C ALA A 191 5.26 -9.84 0.85
N TYR A 192 5.99 -10.83 0.34
CA TYR A 192 5.49 -11.75 -0.67
C TYR A 192 4.81 -13.02 -0.14
N HIS A 193 4.75 -13.17 1.16
CA HIS A 193 4.24 -14.44 1.71
C HIS A 193 3.07 -14.22 2.63
#